data_c13233372be18ed18c038bc9ea560f47
#
_entry.id   c13233372be18ed18c038bc9ea560f47
#
_cell.length_a   1.000
_cell.length_b   1.000
_cell.length_c   1.000
_cell.angle_alpha   90.00
_cell.angle_beta   90.00
_cell.angle_gamma   90.00
#
_symmetry.space_group_name_H-M   'P 1'
#
loop_
_entity.id
_entity.type
_entity.pdbx_description
1 polymer ?
#
loop_
_entity_poly.entity_id
_entity_poly.type
_entity_poly.pdbx_seq_one_letter_code
_entity_poly.pdbx_strand_id
1 'polypeptide(L)'
;PGMCKDEITPQEEICDGVDNDCDGETDSGEELGPVDVLFIVDWSGSMDTEIYAVMSALNKFAASYSDEEVLQWGAIMGPIDSAWSNLEYLNLYHNLSGFSDFLSSMSQLNINSWAMTGAREMMMDAIYLSLHNLVGGALLPIDISMWKWATGSGVTESQPPMKNFVINWRTEAEVKRVIILFTDEGSQSYTIPDITQDILLELIGKITNTKIYIFSQTQHKDNWIALEGWEPLCAASGGKWYQLTDDMLMMYNNLMEIIDENACE
;
A
#
# COMPACT_ATOMS: atom_id res chain seq x y z
N PRO A 1 15.81 -29.73 12.17
CA PRO A 1 17.14 -29.34 11.75
C PRO A 1 17.17 -29.41 10.23
N GLY A 2 17.24 -28.25 9.57
CA GLY A 2 17.44 -28.14 8.15
C GLY A 2 18.81 -28.74 7.80
N MET A 3 18.91 -29.49 6.72
CA MET A 3 20.18 -29.98 6.23
C MET A 3 20.59 -29.13 5.03
N CYS A 4 21.64 -28.34 5.19
CA CYS A 4 22.32 -27.74 4.05
C CYS A 4 22.83 -28.86 3.13
N LYS A 5 22.51 -28.80 1.85
CA LYS A 5 23.09 -29.67 0.84
C LYS A 5 24.43 -29.09 0.42
N ASP A 6 25.46 -29.94 0.36
CA ASP A 6 26.78 -29.68 -0.18
C ASP A 6 27.77 -28.88 0.71
N GLU A 7 28.09 -29.41 1.92
CA GLU A 7 29.20 -28.93 2.78
C GLU A 7 29.31 -27.38 2.91
N ILE A 8 28.19 -26.68 2.98
CA ILE A 8 28.19 -25.24 3.36
C ILE A 8 28.38 -25.20 4.87
N THR A 9 29.43 -24.56 5.32
CA THR A 9 29.62 -24.26 6.74
C THR A 9 28.55 -23.26 7.16
N PRO A 10 27.71 -23.56 8.19
CA PRO A 10 26.76 -22.58 8.70
C PRO A 10 27.48 -21.25 9.00
N GLN A 11 26.94 -20.18 8.48
CA GLN A 11 27.43 -18.81 8.69
C GLN A 11 26.33 -18.05 9.44
N GLU A 12 26.70 -16.94 10.01
CA GLU A 12 25.73 -16.00 10.55
C GLU A 12 24.77 -15.58 9.46
N GLU A 13 23.47 -15.55 9.76
CA GLU A 13 22.44 -15.13 8.81
C GLU A 13 22.76 -13.74 8.25
N ILE A 14 22.53 -13.58 6.99
CA ILE A 14 22.52 -12.28 6.31
C ILE A 14 21.22 -12.19 5.52
N CYS A 15 20.56 -11.08 5.57
CA CYS A 15 19.30 -10.83 4.88
C CYS A 15 19.43 -10.95 3.35
N ASP A 16 19.49 -12.17 2.82
CA ASP A 16 19.65 -12.45 1.39
C ASP A 16 18.63 -13.48 0.84
N GLY A 17 17.68 -13.89 1.69
CA GLY A 17 16.65 -14.87 1.36
C GLY A 17 17.17 -16.32 1.38
N VAL A 18 18.32 -16.56 1.99
CA VAL A 18 18.95 -17.88 2.10
C VAL A 18 19.10 -18.23 3.57
N ASP A 19 18.79 -19.45 3.95
CA ASP A 19 19.10 -20.04 5.26
C ASP A 19 20.62 -20.26 5.35
N ASN A 20 21.36 -19.23 5.82
CA ASN A 20 22.83 -19.19 5.81
C ASN A 20 23.41 -20.03 6.95
N ASP A 21 22.72 -20.15 8.08
CA ASP A 21 23.18 -20.96 9.22
C ASP A 21 22.59 -22.39 9.23
N CYS A 22 21.70 -22.67 8.31
CA CYS A 22 21.09 -23.98 8.10
C CYS A 22 20.25 -24.46 9.29
N ASP A 23 19.63 -23.55 10.02
CA ASP A 23 18.73 -23.87 11.13
C ASP A 23 17.29 -24.19 10.67
N GLY A 24 16.96 -23.88 9.42
CA GLY A 24 15.68 -24.11 8.76
C GLY A 24 14.76 -22.89 8.76
N GLU A 25 15.24 -21.78 9.26
CA GLU A 25 14.60 -20.47 9.18
C GLU A 25 15.47 -19.57 8.30
N THR A 26 14.87 -18.87 7.37
CA THR A 26 15.56 -17.95 6.44
C THR A 26 15.66 -16.60 7.08
N ASP A 27 16.83 -15.95 7.01
CA ASP A 27 17.10 -14.60 7.53
C ASP A 27 16.70 -14.41 9.01
N SER A 28 16.71 -15.49 9.81
CA SER A 28 16.32 -15.43 11.22
C SER A 28 17.42 -14.77 12.07
N GLY A 29 17.00 -13.73 12.84
CA GLY A 29 17.91 -13.03 13.75
C GLY A 29 18.68 -11.88 13.14
N GLU A 30 18.43 -11.52 11.87
CA GLU A 30 18.99 -10.33 11.25
C GLU A 30 18.34 -9.04 11.79
N GLU A 31 19.13 -7.99 11.94
CA GLU A 31 18.61 -6.65 12.23
C GLU A 31 17.91 -6.10 10.99
N LEU A 32 16.58 -5.99 11.05
CA LEU A 32 15.82 -5.32 10.00
C LEU A 32 16.20 -3.85 9.91
N GLY A 33 16.36 -3.36 8.69
CA GLY A 33 16.49 -1.93 8.43
C GLY A 33 15.18 -1.17 8.65
N PRO A 34 15.23 0.15 8.79
CA PRO A 34 14.03 0.95 9.03
C PRO A 34 13.13 1.02 7.79
N VAL A 35 11.89 0.56 7.92
CA VAL A 35 10.89 0.59 6.84
C VAL A 35 9.60 1.26 7.31
N ASP A 36 9.08 2.17 6.49
CA ASP A 36 7.74 2.74 6.60
C ASP A 36 6.81 2.01 5.63
N VAL A 37 5.80 1.33 6.14
CA VAL A 37 4.83 0.56 5.34
C VAL A 37 3.48 1.25 5.35
N LEU A 38 3.02 1.68 4.18
CA LEU A 38 1.71 2.29 4.01
C LEU A 38 0.81 1.37 3.20
N PHE A 39 -0.23 0.88 3.82
CA PHE A 39 -1.29 0.16 3.14
C PHE A 39 -2.31 1.13 2.54
N ILE A 40 -2.69 0.91 1.30
CA ILE A 40 -3.82 1.55 0.64
C ILE A 40 -4.84 0.45 0.35
N VAL A 41 -6.00 0.55 0.96
CA VAL A 41 -7.02 -0.51 0.85
C VAL A 41 -8.25 0.07 0.17
N ASP A 42 -8.54 -0.49 -0.98
CA ASP A 42 -9.82 -0.27 -1.63
C ASP A 42 -10.92 -0.82 -0.74
N TRP A 43 -11.81 0.09 -0.34
CA TRP A 43 -12.91 -0.21 0.56
C TRP A 43 -14.24 -0.22 -0.19
N SER A 44 -14.23 -0.48 -1.50
CA SER A 44 -15.40 -0.55 -2.36
C SER A 44 -16.20 -1.85 -2.17
N GLY A 45 -17.47 -1.90 -2.61
CA GLY A 45 -18.36 -3.06 -2.43
C GLY A 45 -17.98 -4.30 -3.19
N SER A 46 -17.27 -4.09 -4.27
CA SER A 46 -16.75 -5.18 -5.09
C SER A 46 -15.67 -5.99 -4.39
N MET A 47 -14.96 -5.37 -3.43
CA MET A 47 -13.97 -6.02 -2.56
C MET A 47 -14.56 -6.93 -1.47
N ASP A 48 -15.83 -7.24 -1.48
CA ASP A 48 -16.56 -7.90 -0.38
C ASP A 48 -15.96 -9.25 0.06
N THR A 49 -15.40 -10.02 -0.84
CA THR A 49 -14.77 -11.32 -0.54
C THR A 49 -13.29 -11.16 -0.20
N GLU A 50 -12.58 -10.34 -0.94
CA GLU A 50 -11.14 -10.15 -0.83
C GLU A 50 -10.75 -9.41 0.46
N ILE A 51 -11.58 -8.49 0.91
CA ILE A 51 -11.27 -7.67 2.08
C ILE A 51 -11.07 -8.49 3.35
N TYR A 52 -11.84 -9.57 3.54
CA TYR A 52 -11.64 -10.46 4.69
C TYR A 52 -10.28 -11.15 4.64
N ALA A 53 -9.84 -11.54 3.45
CA ALA A 53 -8.53 -12.13 3.24
C ALA A 53 -7.43 -11.08 3.46
N VAL A 54 -7.60 -9.86 2.91
CA VAL A 54 -6.68 -8.72 3.14
C VAL A 54 -6.53 -8.45 4.62
N MET A 55 -7.63 -8.21 5.34
CA MET A 55 -7.60 -7.88 6.76
C MET A 55 -7.04 -9.01 7.62
N SER A 56 -7.35 -10.25 7.28
CA SER A 56 -6.82 -11.42 7.99
C SER A 56 -5.32 -11.61 7.74
N ALA A 57 -4.88 -11.43 6.50
CA ALA A 57 -3.47 -11.47 6.14
C ALA A 57 -2.68 -10.35 6.82
N LEU A 58 -3.19 -9.11 6.81
CA LEU A 58 -2.57 -7.97 7.47
C LEU A 58 -2.43 -8.18 8.97
N ASN A 59 -3.47 -8.68 9.64
CA ASN A 59 -3.41 -8.96 11.08
C ASN A 59 -2.36 -10.04 11.40
N LYS A 60 -2.33 -11.12 10.62
CA LYS A 60 -1.33 -12.17 10.80
C LYS A 60 0.07 -11.68 10.51
N PHE A 61 0.23 -10.96 9.40
CA PHE A 61 1.48 -10.38 8.95
C PHE A 61 2.05 -9.39 9.98
N ALA A 62 1.24 -8.43 10.43
CA ALA A 62 1.66 -7.48 11.43
C ALA A 62 2.08 -8.16 12.73
N ALA A 63 1.42 -9.27 13.13
CA ALA A 63 1.79 -10.03 14.32
C ALA A 63 3.18 -10.69 14.21
N SER A 64 3.66 -10.98 13.00
CA SER A 64 5.00 -11.55 12.79
C SER A 64 6.12 -10.56 13.08
N TYR A 65 5.81 -9.25 13.02
CA TYR A 65 6.75 -8.16 13.26
C TYR A 65 6.39 -7.33 14.51
N SER A 66 5.73 -7.93 15.50
CA SER A 66 5.21 -7.22 16.68
C SER A 66 6.28 -6.57 17.55
N ASP A 67 7.48 -7.08 17.54
CA ASP A 67 8.60 -6.64 18.34
C ASP A 67 9.59 -5.74 17.57
N GLU A 68 9.32 -5.49 16.29
CA GLU A 68 10.20 -4.74 15.39
C GLU A 68 9.93 -3.23 15.47
N GLU A 69 10.64 -2.53 16.35
CA GLU A 69 10.52 -1.07 16.51
C GLU A 69 10.95 -0.28 15.27
N VAL A 70 11.74 -0.87 14.39
CA VAL A 70 12.23 -0.24 13.15
C VAL A 70 11.18 -0.11 12.07
N LEU A 71 10.09 -0.89 12.16
CA LEU A 71 8.97 -0.84 11.23
C LEU A 71 7.89 0.13 11.70
N GLN A 72 7.40 0.97 10.78
CA GLN A 72 6.23 1.80 11.01
C GLN A 72 5.12 1.46 10.03
N TRP A 73 3.90 1.52 10.50
CA TRP A 73 2.72 1.03 9.81
C TRP A 73 1.67 2.11 9.68
N GLY A 74 1.12 2.30 8.49
CA GLY A 74 0.02 3.23 8.24
C GLY A 74 -1.01 2.63 7.28
N ALA A 75 -2.22 3.21 7.27
CA ALA A 75 -3.29 2.77 6.38
C ALA A 75 -4.12 3.93 5.84
N ILE A 76 -4.32 3.92 4.53
CA ILE A 76 -5.31 4.72 3.81
C ILE A 76 -6.43 3.78 3.40
N MET A 77 -7.66 4.21 3.57
CA MET A 77 -8.84 3.46 3.14
C MET A 77 -9.77 4.34 2.32
N GLY A 78 -10.36 3.80 1.32
CA GLY A 78 -11.35 4.49 0.49
C GLY A 78 -11.81 3.67 -0.71
N PRO A 79 -12.90 4.08 -1.34
CA PRO A 79 -13.77 5.20 -0.94
C PRO A 79 -14.55 4.88 0.33
N ILE A 80 -14.69 5.84 1.21
CA ILE A 80 -15.57 5.74 2.38
C ILE A 80 -16.74 6.69 2.16
N ASP A 81 -17.95 6.17 2.16
CA ASP A 81 -19.15 6.99 2.11
C ASP A 81 -19.40 7.67 3.46
N SER A 82 -19.64 8.97 3.43
CA SER A 82 -20.25 9.61 4.58
C SER A 82 -21.75 9.37 4.52
N ALA A 83 -22.30 8.65 5.49
CA ALA A 83 -23.71 8.33 5.63
C ALA A 83 -24.67 9.55 5.52
N TRP A 84 -24.14 10.75 5.34
CA TRP A 84 -24.87 12.01 5.37
C TRP A 84 -24.71 12.91 4.14
N SER A 85 -23.77 12.64 3.23
CA SER A 85 -23.43 13.61 2.18
C SER A 85 -23.34 13.06 0.75
N ASN A 86 -23.47 11.78 0.52
CA ASN A 86 -23.19 11.12 -0.77
C ASN A 86 -21.80 11.51 -1.35
N LEU A 87 -20.85 11.85 -0.50
CA LEU A 87 -19.49 12.19 -0.87
C LEU A 87 -18.59 11.04 -0.46
N GLU A 88 -17.99 10.44 -1.44
CA GLU A 88 -16.96 9.42 -1.28
C GLU A 88 -15.62 10.12 -1.01
N TYR A 89 -14.82 9.63 -0.09
CA TYR A 89 -13.52 10.21 0.22
C TYR A 89 -12.51 9.18 0.67
N LEU A 90 -11.24 9.51 0.45
CA LEU A 90 -10.12 8.78 1.04
C LEU A 90 -9.95 9.20 2.50
N ASN A 91 -9.61 8.25 3.33
CA ASN A 91 -9.32 8.47 4.73
C ASN A 91 -7.92 7.95 5.08
N LEU A 92 -7.06 8.82 5.61
CA LEU A 92 -5.88 8.36 6.33
C LEU A 92 -6.37 7.75 7.65
N TYR A 93 -6.70 6.47 7.60
CA TYR A 93 -7.31 5.74 8.70
C TYR A 93 -6.38 5.61 9.88
N HIS A 94 -5.11 5.32 9.59
CA HIS A 94 -4.04 5.26 10.57
C HIS A 94 -2.75 5.86 9.97
N ASN A 95 -2.14 6.80 10.68
CA ASN A 95 -0.87 7.37 10.26
C ASN A 95 0.29 6.45 10.68
N LEU A 96 1.45 6.64 10.08
CA LEU A 96 2.63 5.83 10.39
C LEU A 96 2.95 5.86 11.88
N SER A 97 2.99 4.70 12.50
CA SER A 97 3.31 4.47 13.90
C SER A 97 3.78 3.04 14.13
N GLY A 98 4.23 2.74 15.36
CA GLY A 98 4.60 1.39 15.75
C GLY A 98 3.43 0.40 15.68
N PHE A 99 3.76 -0.88 15.69
CA PHE A 99 2.84 -1.99 15.51
C PHE A 99 1.62 -1.96 16.46
N SER A 100 1.83 -1.72 17.73
CA SER A 100 0.77 -1.75 18.74
C SER A 100 -0.37 -0.76 18.45
N ASP A 101 -0.01 0.45 18.05
CA ASP A 101 -0.97 1.50 17.75
C ASP A 101 -1.70 1.20 16.43
N PHE A 102 -0.98 0.72 15.43
CA PHE A 102 -1.54 0.26 14.17
C PHE A 102 -2.57 -0.86 14.38
N LEU A 103 -2.19 -1.93 15.08
CA LEU A 103 -3.08 -3.06 15.36
C LEU A 103 -4.33 -2.63 16.14
N SER A 104 -4.16 -1.75 17.13
CA SER A 104 -5.28 -1.20 17.90
C SER A 104 -6.27 -0.47 16.99
N SER A 105 -5.80 0.32 16.05
CA SER A 105 -6.65 1.01 15.07
C SER A 105 -7.33 0.03 14.13
N MET A 106 -6.58 -0.92 13.57
CA MET A 106 -7.13 -1.90 12.62
C MET A 106 -8.19 -2.81 13.27
N SER A 107 -8.06 -3.12 14.56
CA SER A 107 -9.05 -3.93 15.29
C SER A 107 -10.40 -3.22 15.49
N GLN A 108 -10.43 -1.90 15.35
CA GLN A 108 -11.66 -1.09 15.47
C GLN A 108 -12.43 -1.00 14.15
N LEU A 109 -11.85 -1.47 13.04
CA LEU A 109 -12.53 -1.50 11.76
C LEU A 109 -13.75 -2.41 11.82
N ASN A 110 -14.91 -1.82 11.56
CA ASN A 110 -16.13 -2.58 11.40
C ASN A 110 -16.30 -2.97 9.93
N ILE A 111 -15.81 -4.14 9.58
CA ILE A 111 -15.89 -4.71 8.23
C ILE A 111 -17.34 -4.82 7.74
N ASN A 112 -18.33 -4.82 8.63
CA ASN A 112 -19.74 -4.92 8.29
C ASN A 112 -20.42 -3.55 8.07
N SER A 113 -19.74 -2.44 8.26
CA SER A 113 -20.30 -1.10 8.09
C SER A 113 -20.06 -0.53 6.69
N TRP A 114 -20.17 -1.37 5.69
CA TRP A 114 -19.98 -0.99 4.30
C TRP A 114 -21.11 -0.13 3.80
N ALA A 115 -20.86 1.13 3.62
CA ALA A 115 -21.73 2.00 2.86
C ALA A 115 -21.06 2.26 1.51
N MET A 116 -21.39 1.46 0.51
CA MET A 116 -20.60 1.35 -0.69
C MET A 116 -21.43 1.54 -1.92
N THR A 117 -21.33 2.69 -2.49
CA THR A 117 -21.95 3.06 -3.73
C THR A 117 -21.01 3.90 -4.58
N GLY A 118 -19.77 3.46 -4.75
CA GLY A 118 -18.81 4.13 -5.63
C GLY A 118 -18.83 3.53 -7.02
N ALA A 119 -18.87 4.36 -8.04
CA ALA A 119 -18.66 3.94 -9.42
C ALA A 119 -17.21 4.15 -9.86
N ARG A 120 -16.36 4.68 -8.99
CA ARG A 120 -14.93 4.94 -9.23
C ARG A 120 -14.17 4.86 -7.93
N GLU A 121 -13.17 4.02 -7.91
CA GLU A 121 -12.21 3.90 -6.83
C GLU A 121 -11.09 4.93 -7.02
N MET A 122 -10.67 5.56 -5.90
CA MET A 122 -9.74 6.69 -5.89
C MET A 122 -8.29 6.22 -5.67
N MET A 123 -7.92 5.08 -6.23
CA MET A 123 -6.63 4.46 -5.90
C MET A 123 -5.45 5.21 -6.50
N MET A 124 -5.59 5.78 -7.70
CA MET A 124 -4.59 6.67 -8.29
C MET A 124 -4.38 7.93 -7.43
N ASP A 125 -5.48 8.49 -6.91
CA ASP A 125 -5.46 9.65 -6.03
C ASP A 125 -4.77 9.32 -4.72
N ALA A 126 -5.01 8.14 -4.15
CA ALA A 126 -4.36 7.68 -2.92
C ALA A 126 -2.84 7.52 -3.09
N ILE A 127 -2.40 6.89 -4.19
CA ILE A 127 -0.97 6.79 -4.51
C ILE A 127 -0.37 8.19 -4.70
N TYR A 128 -1.03 9.04 -5.48
CA TYR A 128 -0.54 10.40 -5.73
C TYR A 128 -0.29 11.16 -4.43
N LEU A 129 -1.23 11.11 -3.50
CA LEU A 129 -1.12 11.79 -2.22
C LEU A 129 -0.02 11.24 -1.33
N SER A 130 0.12 9.93 -1.34
CA SER A 130 1.20 9.26 -0.61
C SER A 130 2.57 9.72 -1.11
N LEU A 131 2.75 9.79 -2.41
CA LEU A 131 3.97 10.29 -3.05
C LEU A 131 4.14 11.80 -2.87
N HIS A 132 3.04 12.56 -2.93
CA HIS A 132 3.04 14.00 -2.68
C HIS A 132 3.64 14.37 -1.35
N ASN A 133 3.28 13.64 -0.30
CA ASN A 133 3.80 13.87 1.03
C ASN A 133 5.33 13.64 1.13
N LEU A 134 5.90 12.86 0.22
CA LEU A 134 7.35 12.59 0.15
C LEU A 134 8.12 13.69 -0.58
N VAL A 135 7.58 14.24 -1.66
CA VAL A 135 8.31 15.23 -2.47
C VAL A 135 8.20 16.65 -1.94
N GLY A 136 7.32 16.92 -0.97
CA GLY A 136 7.02 18.27 -0.50
C GLY A 136 6.41 19.15 -1.61
N GLY A 137 5.39 19.89 -1.32
CA GLY A 137 4.48 20.55 -2.27
C GLY A 137 5.06 21.37 -3.43
N ALA A 138 6.37 21.60 -3.48
CA ALA A 138 7.02 22.41 -4.52
C ALA A 138 7.31 21.67 -5.85
N LEU A 139 7.17 20.33 -5.88
CA LEU A 139 7.57 19.51 -7.03
C LEU A 139 6.38 18.93 -7.82
N LEU A 140 5.18 19.35 -7.50
CA LEU A 140 3.98 18.74 -8.06
C LEU A 140 3.53 19.39 -9.35
N PRO A 141 3.16 18.60 -10.35
CA PRO A 141 2.57 19.11 -11.57
C PRO A 141 1.13 19.61 -11.35
N ILE A 142 0.49 19.27 -10.24
CA ILE A 142 -0.90 19.61 -9.92
C ILE A 142 -0.99 20.33 -8.57
N ASP A 143 -1.62 21.48 -8.56
CA ASP A 143 -1.98 22.18 -7.33
C ASP A 143 -3.21 21.52 -6.70
N ILE A 144 -2.98 20.74 -5.66
CA ILE A 144 -4.06 20.04 -4.94
C ILE A 144 -5.08 20.97 -4.27
N SER A 145 -4.74 22.24 -4.06
CA SER A 145 -5.70 23.23 -3.56
C SER A 145 -6.79 23.54 -4.57
N MET A 146 -6.55 23.23 -5.84
CA MET A 146 -7.46 23.44 -6.96
C MET A 146 -8.29 22.19 -7.29
N TRP A 147 -8.08 21.08 -6.58
CA TRP A 147 -8.78 19.83 -6.85
C TRP A 147 -10.28 19.96 -6.68
N LYS A 148 -11.00 19.45 -7.67
CA LYS A 148 -12.43 19.32 -7.68
C LYS A 148 -12.79 17.85 -7.81
N TRP A 149 -13.90 17.46 -7.19
CA TRP A 149 -14.43 16.12 -7.32
C TRP A 149 -15.39 15.98 -8.49
N ALA A 150 -15.32 14.88 -9.18
CA ALA A 150 -16.38 14.40 -10.01
C ALA A 150 -17.33 13.57 -9.14
N THR A 151 -18.49 14.08 -8.79
CA THR A 151 -19.55 13.25 -8.25
C THR A 151 -20.17 12.43 -9.39
N GLY A 152 -20.72 11.26 -9.12
CA GLY A 152 -21.39 10.41 -10.12
C GLY A 152 -22.53 11.10 -10.89
N SER A 153 -22.95 12.29 -10.46
CA SER A 153 -23.90 13.17 -11.14
C SER A 153 -23.24 14.26 -11.99
N GLY A 154 -21.92 14.29 -12.11
CA GLY A 154 -21.18 15.31 -12.87
C GLY A 154 -21.05 16.66 -12.17
N VAL A 155 -21.45 16.78 -10.91
CA VAL A 155 -21.29 18.01 -10.11
C VAL A 155 -19.87 18.04 -9.55
N THR A 156 -19.21 19.18 -9.72
CA THR A 156 -17.89 19.43 -9.16
C THR A 156 -18.03 20.15 -7.83
N GLU A 157 -17.59 19.54 -6.75
CA GLU A 157 -17.51 20.20 -5.46
C GLU A 157 -16.07 20.65 -5.15
N SER A 158 -15.95 21.77 -4.44
CA SER A 158 -14.68 22.44 -4.16
C SER A 158 -14.01 21.99 -2.86
N GLN A 159 -14.43 20.87 -2.28
CA GLN A 159 -13.84 20.40 -1.04
C GLN A 159 -12.87 19.24 -1.32
N PRO A 160 -11.66 19.28 -0.74
CA PRO A 160 -10.75 18.16 -0.87
C PRO A 160 -11.36 16.92 -0.21
N PRO A 161 -11.23 15.77 -0.85
CA PRO A 161 -11.74 14.48 -0.38
C PRO A 161 -11.06 13.96 0.85
N MET A 162 -10.31 14.78 1.51
CA MET A 162 -9.33 14.33 2.47
C MET A 162 -9.31 15.23 3.67
N LYS A 163 -9.79 14.71 4.77
CA LYS A 163 -9.52 15.31 6.07
C LYS A 163 -8.14 14.88 6.54
N ASN A 164 -7.24 15.86 6.74
CA ASN A 164 -5.97 15.67 7.43
C ASN A 164 -4.99 14.68 6.77
N PHE A 165 -4.77 14.81 5.47
CA PHE A 165 -3.90 13.90 4.75
C PHE A 165 -2.44 14.36 4.82
N VAL A 166 -1.81 14.17 5.96
CA VAL A 166 -0.36 14.33 6.13
C VAL A 166 0.19 13.02 6.67
N ILE A 167 0.90 12.30 5.82
CA ILE A 167 1.57 11.06 6.22
C ILE A 167 2.89 11.44 6.89
N ASN A 168 3.12 10.90 8.07
CA ASN A 168 4.32 11.14 8.86
C ASN A 168 5.49 10.25 8.42
N TRP A 169 5.83 10.31 7.11
CA TRP A 169 6.99 9.60 6.61
C TRP A 169 8.25 9.99 7.37
N ARG A 170 9.04 9.01 7.77
CA ARG A 170 10.40 9.25 8.25
C ARG A 170 11.26 9.81 7.11
N THR A 171 12.12 10.77 7.41
CA THR A 171 12.89 11.53 6.41
C THR A 171 14.35 11.10 6.31
N GLU A 172 14.80 10.24 7.19
CA GLU A 172 16.16 9.70 7.22
C GLU A 172 16.46 8.94 5.92
N ALA A 173 17.69 9.05 5.46
CA ALA A 173 18.09 8.56 4.14
C ALA A 173 18.07 7.03 4.04
N GLU A 174 18.29 6.35 5.15
CA GLU A 174 18.27 4.89 5.27
C GLU A 174 16.87 4.29 5.29
N VAL A 175 15.85 5.09 5.58
CA VAL A 175 14.48 4.58 5.65
C VAL A 175 13.99 4.19 4.26
N LYS A 176 13.59 2.94 4.12
CA LYS A 176 12.84 2.44 2.95
C LYS A 176 11.36 2.74 3.13
N ARG A 177 10.67 3.01 2.05
CA ARG A 177 9.23 3.29 2.05
C ARG A 177 8.53 2.34 1.12
N VAL A 178 7.54 1.66 1.66
CA VAL A 178 6.79 0.63 0.96
C VAL A 178 5.32 1.05 0.92
N ILE A 179 4.78 1.21 -0.26
CA ILE A 179 3.35 1.46 -0.48
C ILE A 179 2.74 0.18 -1.04
N ILE A 180 1.73 -0.35 -0.36
CA ILE A 180 1.05 -1.58 -0.76
C ILE A 180 -0.43 -1.27 -1.01
N LEU A 181 -0.85 -1.38 -2.26
CA LEU A 181 -2.24 -1.17 -2.67
C LEU A 181 -2.96 -2.51 -2.83
N PHE A 182 -4.19 -2.60 -2.31
CA PHE A 182 -5.14 -3.67 -2.57
C PHE A 182 -6.38 -3.10 -3.25
N THR A 183 -6.72 -3.57 -4.45
CA THR A 183 -7.90 -3.14 -5.20
C THR A 183 -8.34 -4.21 -6.20
N ASP A 184 -9.63 -4.35 -6.41
CA ASP A 184 -10.16 -5.21 -7.47
C ASP A 184 -10.42 -4.44 -8.78
N GLU A 185 -10.10 -3.15 -8.81
CA GLU A 185 -10.33 -2.26 -9.94
C GLU A 185 -9.05 -1.85 -10.67
N GLY A 186 -9.23 -1.27 -11.86
CA GLY A 186 -8.16 -0.67 -12.65
C GLY A 186 -7.71 0.69 -12.12
N SER A 187 -6.71 1.26 -12.80
CA SER A 187 -6.16 2.58 -12.45
C SER A 187 -7.18 3.69 -12.72
N GLN A 188 -7.85 4.16 -11.69
CA GLN A 188 -8.86 5.19 -11.75
C GLN A 188 -8.49 6.38 -10.86
N SER A 189 -8.89 7.59 -11.33
CA SER A 189 -8.82 8.82 -10.56
C SER A 189 -10.17 9.50 -10.50
N TYR A 190 -10.41 10.17 -9.39
CA TYR A 190 -11.67 10.89 -9.13
C TYR A 190 -11.48 12.41 -9.14
N THR A 191 -10.26 12.88 -9.30
CA THR A 191 -9.93 14.30 -9.32
C THR A 191 -10.20 14.95 -10.69
N ILE A 192 -10.26 16.26 -10.72
CA ILE A 192 -10.35 17.07 -11.94
C ILE A 192 -9.27 18.15 -11.88
N PRO A 193 -8.25 18.10 -12.74
CA PRO A 193 -7.99 17.04 -13.74
C PRO A 193 -7.67 15.69 -13.13
N ASP A 194 -7.91 14.62 -13.88
CA ASP A 194 -7.62 13.24 -13.44
C ASP A 194 -6.12 13.06 -13.17
N ILE A 195 -5.78 12.31 -12.13
CA ILE A 195 -4.43 11.79 -11.95
C ILE A 195 -4.21 10.69 -12.99
N THR A 196 -3.25 10.89 -13.85
CA THR A 196 -2.89 9.92 -14.88
C THR A 196 -1.67 9.10 -14.45
N GLN A 197 -1.45 7.97 -15.10
CA GLN A 197 -0.27 7.15 -14.87
C GLN A 197 1.02 7.93 -15.15
N ASP A 198 1.06 8.77 -16.21
CA ASP A 198 2.22 9.61 -16.52
C ASP A 198 2.59 10.55 -15.38
N ILE A 199 1.59 11.11 -14.70
CA ILE A 199 1.81 11.97 -13.51
C ILE A 199 2.44 11.16 -12.37
N LEU A 200 1.95 9.96 -12.12
CA LEU A 200 2.52 9.08 -11.08
C LEU A 200 3.94 8.63 -11.44
N LEU A 201 4.19 8.27 -12.68
CA LEU A 201 5.53 7.89 -13.17
C LEU A 201 6.53 9.04 -13.04
N GLU A 202 6.10 10.28 -13.35
CA GLU A 202 6.93 11.47 -13.13
C GLU A 202 7.27 11.67 -11.65
N LEU A 203 6.32 11.46 -10.74
CA LEU A 203 6.56 11.56 -9.30
C LEU A 203 7.49 10.46 -8.79
N ILE A 204 7.25 9.22 -9.20
CA ILE A 204 8.11 8.07 -8.85
C ILE A 204 9.55 8.33 -9.26
N GLY A 205 9.77 8.89 -10.46
CA GLY A 205 11.11 9.24 -10.94
C GLY A 205 11.84 10.32 -10.12
N LYS A 206 11.14 11.02 -9.22
CA LYS A 206 11.70 12.06 -8.33
C LYS A 206 11.95 11.57 -6.90
N ILE A 207 11.52 10.36 -6.59
CA ILE A 207 11.55 9.80 -5.23
C ILE A 207 12.55 8.65 -5.19
N THR A 208 13.32 8.60 -4.13
CA THR A 208 14.25 7.49 -3.84
C THR A 208 13.74 6.68 -2.66
N ASN A 209 14.21 5.46 -2.51
CA ASN A 209 13.89 4.56 -1.41
C ASN A 209 12.38 4.35 -1.20
N THR A 210 11.62 4.31 -2.29
CA THR A 210 10.17 4.08 -2.23
C THR A 210 9.77 3.08 -3.31
N LYS A 211 9.22 1.96 -2.89
CA LYS A 211 8.69 0.92 -3.79
C LYS A 211 7.17 0.83 -3.65
N ILE A 212 6.50 0.54 -4.76
CA ILE A 212 5.04 0.41 -4.83
C ILE A 212 4.70 -1.03 -5.23
N TYR A 213 3.92 -1.69 -4.39
CA TYR A 213 3.41 -3.03 -4.61
C TYR A 213 1.90 -2.96 -4.76
N ILE A 214 1.36 -3.66 -5.75
CA ILE A 214 -0.07 -3.60 -6.03
C ILE A 214 -0.65 -5.00 -6.17
N PHE A 215 -1.65 -5.27 -5.36
CA PHE A 215 -2.49 -6.45 -5.45
C PHE A 215 -3.76 -6.06 -6.18
N SER A 216 -3.95 -6.59 -7.39
CA SER A 216 -5.18 -6.35 -8.16
C SER A 216 -5.60 -7.59 -8.93
N GLN A 217 -6.81 -7.56 -9.50
CA GLN A 217 -7.26 -8.63 -10.36
C GLN A 217 -6.40 -8.69 -11.63
N THR A 218 -6.19 -9.90 -12.17
CA THR A 218 -5.31 -10.16 -13.33
C THR A 218 -5.65 -9.31 -14.55
N GLN A 219 -6.92 -8.98 -14.76
CA GLN A 219 -7.35 -8.13 -15.86
C GLN A 219 -6.86 -6.69 -15.76
N HIS A 220 -6.47 -6.24 -14.57
CA HIS A 220 -5.97 -4.88 -14.31
C HIS A 220 -4.44 -4.82 -14.19
N LYS A 221 -3.75 -5.92 -14.43
CA LYS A 221 -2.29 -5.95 -14.48
C LYS A 221 -1.75 -5.07 -15.61
N ASP A 222 -2.22 -5.34 -16.81
CA ASP A 222 -1.87 -4.64 -18.04
C ASP A 222 -3.02 -3.71 -18.47
N ASN A 223 -2.78 -2.89 -19.47
CA ASN A 223 -3.82 -2.00 -20.00
C ASN A 223 -5.08 -2.75 -20.43
N TRP A 224 -6.23 -2.33 -19.93
CA TRP A 224 -7.52 -2.95 -20.21
C TRP A 224 -8.60 -1.90 -20.48
N ILE A 225 -9.27 -2.02 -21.66
CA ILE A 225 -10.42 -1.19 -22.13
C ILE A 225 -10.10 0.30 -22.05
N ALA A 226 -9.51 1.06 -21.80
CA ALA A 226 -9.27 2.50 -21.63
C ALA A 226 -8.68 2.87 -20.24
N LEU A 227 -8.36 1.87 -19.43
CA LEU A 227 -7.64 2.06 -18.18
C LEU A 227 -6.22 1.53 -18.34
N GLU A 228 -5.28 2.26 -17.78
CA GLU A 228 -3.89 1.85 -17.71
C GLU A 228 -3.75 0.74 -16.66
N GLY A 229 -2.86 -0.22 -16.92
CA GLY A 229 -2.60 -1.30 -15.95
C GLY A 229 -1.74 -0.83 -14.78
N TRP A 230 -1.70 -1.63 -13.73
CA TRP A 230 -0.96 -1.31 -12.51
C TRP A 230 0.53 -1.68 -12.58
N GLU A 231 0.91 -2.68 -13.40
CA GLU A 231 2.29 -3.17 -13.46
C GLU A 231 3.34 -2.10 -13.79
N PRO A 232 3.09 -1.13 -14.72
CA PRO A 232 4.07 -0.09 -15.01
C PRO A 232 4.46 0.77 -13.80
N LEU A 233 3.52 1.05 -12.89
CA LEU A 233 3.82 1.82 -11.67
C LEU A 233 4.68 1.02 -10.70
N CYS A 234 4.37 -0.27 -10.54
CA CYS A 234 5.19 -1.17 -9.73
C CYS A 234 6.63 -1.24 -10.28
N ALA A 235 6.78 -1.53 -11.57
CA ALA A 235 8.07 -1.66 -12.23
C ALA A 235 8.91 -0.35 -12.15
N ALA A 236 8.28 0.80 -12.33
CA ALA A 236 8.95 2.10 -12.28
C ALA A 236 9.50 2.43 -10.88
N SER A 237 8.84 1.96 -9.83
CA SER A 237 9.29 2.15 -8.45
C SER A 237 10.27 1.05 -7.97
N GLY A 238 10.48 0.00 -8.74
CA GLY A 238 11.23 -1.18 -8.34
C GLY A 238 10.43 -2.18 -7.48
N GLY A 239 9.12 -1.99 -7.37
CA GLY A 239 8.22 -2.95 -6.73
C GLY A 239 7.65 -3.99 -7.69
N LYS A 240 6.63 -4.73 -7.24
CA LYS A 240 6.02 -5.84 -7.98
C LYS A 240 4.49 -5.75 -7.99
N TRP A 241 3.91 -6.32 -9.04
CA TRP A 241 2.47 -6.58 -9.10
C TRP A 241 2.16 -8.01 -8.64
N TYR A 242 1.10 -8.16 -7.86
CA TYR A 242 0.58 -9.44 -7.39
C TYR A 242 -0.89 -9.59 -7.76
N GLN A 243 -1.33 -10.83 -7.98
CA GLN A 243 -2.74 -11.11 -8.15
C GLN A 243 -3.46 -11.00 -6.80
N LEU A 244 -4.51 -10.19 -6.75
CA LEU A 244 -5.43 -10.15 -5.62
C LEU A 244 -6.17 -11.47 -5.51
N THR A 245 -6.32 -12.01 -4.32
CA THR A 245 -6.91 -13.31 -4.06
C THR A 245 -7.65 -13.31 -2.72
N ASP A 246 -8.61 -14.20 -2.56
CA ASP A 246 -9.26 -14.53 -1.31
C ASP A 246 -8.49 -15.57 -0.46
N ASP A 247 -7.37 -16.09 -0.98
CA ASP A 247 -6.44 -16.96 -0.23
C ASP A 247 -5.56 -16.13 0.73
N MET A 248 -5.97 -16.09 1.99
CA MET A 248 -5.27 -15.38 3.05
C MET A 248 -3.81 -15.83 3.21
N LEU A 249 -3.52 -17.11 3.05
CA LEU A 249 -2.14 -17.62 3.23
C LEU A 249 -1.23 -17.18 2.10
N MET A 250 -1.71 -17.23 0.86
CA MET A 250 -0.96 -16.72 -0.29
C MET A 250 -0.68 -15.23 -0.16
N MET A 251 -1.68 -14.45 0.27
CA MET A 251 -1.53 -13.02 0.49
C MET A 251 -0.52 -12.71 1.61
N TYR A 252 -0.61 -13.45 2.73
CA TYR A 252 0.34 -13.33 3.83
C TYR A 252 1.78 -13.60 3.38
N ASN A 253 2.01 -14.68 2.61
CA ASN A 253 3.35 -15.01 2.13
C ASN A 253 3.92 -13.93 1.20
N ASN A 254 3.09 -13.36 0.32
CA ASN A 254 3.50 -12.25 -0.53
C ASN A 254 3.85 -11.00 0.29
N LEU A 255 3.14 -10.73 1.38
CA LEU A 255 3.47 -9.62 2.29
C LEU A 255 4.80 -9.84 3.01
N MET A 256 5.06 -11.06 3.45
CA MET A 256 6.35 -11.43 4.06
C MET A 256 7.49 -11.18 3.05
N GLU A 257 7.39 -11.70 1.82
CA GLU A 257 8.37 -11.45 0.75
C GLU A 257 8.64 -9.95 0.53
N ILE A 258 7.59 -9.11 0.54
CA ILE A 258 7.74 -7.66 0.37
C ILE A 258 8.56 -7.03 1.49
N ILE A 259 8.34 -7.42 2.73
CA ILE A 259 9.09 -6.83 3.85
C ILE A 259 10.52 -7.36 3.89
N ASP A 260 10.73 -8.64 3.74
CA ASP A 260 12.05 -9.24 3.69
C ASP A 260 12.90 -8.58 2.59
N GLU A 261 12.34 -8.39 1.38
CA GLU A 261 13.01 -7.67 0.28
C GLU A 261 13.38 -6.22 0.62
N ASN A 262 12.64 -5.55 1.47
CA ASN A 262 12.86 -4.12 1.76
C ASN A 262 13.56 -3.86 3.08
N ALA A 263 13.33 -4.68 4.09
CA ALA A 263 13.96 -4.50 5.40
C ALA A 263 15.37 -5.10 5.43
N CYS A 264 15.64 -6.05 4.57
CA CYS A 264 16.92 -6.75 4.46
C CYS A 264 17.93 -6.17 3.43
N GLU A 265 17.59 -5.09 2.72
CA GLU A 265 18.47 -4.48 1.69
C GLU A 265 19.41 -3.40 2.25
#